data_1c9920cebb6932b7f44c9d64d2be1590
#
_entry.id   1c9920cebb6932b7f44c9d64d2be1590
#
_cell.length_a   1.000
_cell.length_b   1.000
_cell.length_c   1.000
_cell.angle_alpha   90.00
_cell.angle_beta   90.00
_cell.angle_gamma   90.00
#
_symmetry.space_group_name_H-M   'P 1'
#
loop_
_entity.id
_entity.type
_entity.pdbx_description
1 polymer ?
#
loop_
_entity_poly.entity_id
_entity_poly.type
_entity_poly.pdbx_seq_one_letter_code
_entity_poly.pdbx_strand_id
1 'polypeptide(L)'
;LIHPIFIEESLTESLEISTMPGIQRIPEHALAQEITELHRLGIQYVMPFGISHHKDSVGSDTWHDDGLLARMIKTIKQTCPEMMVIPDICFCEYTDHGHCGVVEDNQVCNDQTVANLVKQSVCAAKAGADMLAPSAMMDGQVKAIRAGLDNAGFEHVAILAHAIKFASSFYGPFRAAVDCELSGDRKGYQMDYANIRQALQEALLDEQEGADILMVKPGTPYLDVLSSLREKTNLPLAAYQVGGEYAAIKFAALAGALDEKKVIFETLTGFKRAGADLIVSYYTKQVAQWLKE
;
A
#
# COMPACT_ATOMS: atom_id res chain seq x y z
N LEU A 1 11.67 -6.01 4.53
CA LEU A 1 11.03 -4.71 4.30
C LEU A 1 10.44 -4.65 2.91
N ILE A 2 9.30 -3.98 2.75
CA ILE A 2 8.63 -3.70 1.47
C ILE A 2 8.81 -2.20 1.18
N HIS A 3 9.30 -1.86 -0.01
CA HIS A 3 9.58 -0.48 -0.41
C HIS A 3 8.41 0.12 -1.22
N PRO A 4 7.72 1.17 -0.72
CA PRO A 4 6.70 1.87 -1.49
C PRO A 4 7.36 2.80 -2.52
N ILE A 5 6.81 2.83 -3.75
CA ILE A 5 7.29 3.68 -4.85
C ILE A 5 6.10 4.43 -5.44
N PHE A 6 6.26 5.74 -5.69
CA PHE A 6 5.27 6.57 -6.37
C PHE A 6 5.69 6.81 -7.82
N ILE A 7 4.83 6.41 -8.76
CA ILE A 7 5.07 6.57 -10.20
C ILE A 7 3.99 7.50 -10.76
N GLU A 8 4.38 8.59 -11.40
CA GLU A 8 3.45 9.53 -12.01
C GLU A 8 3.61 9.57 -13.52
N GLU A 9 2.52 9.33 -14.23
CA GLU A 9 2.48 9.10 -15.66
C GLU A 9 3.02 10.27 -16.50
N SER A 10 2.71 11.50 -16.13
CA SER A 10 3.03 12.69 -16.94
C SER A 10 4.34 13.38 -16.58
N LEU A 11 5.04 12.91 -15.54
CA LEU A 11 6.29 13.53 -15.14
C LEU A 11 7.40 13.28 -16.19
N THR A 12 8.20 14.31 -16.42
CA THR A 12 9.42 14.23 -17.21
C THR A 12 10.68 14.12 -16.33
N GLU A 13 10.60 14.59 -15.10
CA GLU A 13 11.66 14.54 -14.08
C GLU A 13 11.05 14.16 -12.72
N SER A 14 11.88 13.57 -11.83
CA SER A 14 11.44 13.23 -10.49
C SER A 14 11.05 14.46 -9.68
N LEU A 15 9.95 14.37 -8.95
CA LEU A 15 9.40 15.44 -8.13
C LEU A 15 9.45 15.06 -6.65
N GLU A 16 10.13 15.87 -5.84
CA GLU A 16 10.19 15.65 -4.39
C GLU A 16 8.83 15.90 -3.71
N ILE A 17 8.46 15.01 -2.80
CA ILE A 17 7.24 15.15 -2.01
C ILE A 17 7.58 15.98 -0.77
N SER A 18 7.20 17.26 -0.78
CA SER A 18 7.55 18.23 0.26
C SER A 18 7.18 17.80 1.69
N THR A 19 6.13 17.01 1.85
CA THR A 19 5.67 16.46 3.13
C THR A 19 6.40 15.18 3.55
N MET A 20 7.24 14.62 2.67
CA MET A 20 8.08 13.44 2.93
C MET A 20 9.51 13.66 2.37
N PRO A 21 10.35 14.47 3.02
CA PRO A 21 11.69 14.81 2.51
C PRO A 21 12.54 13.57 2.20
N GLY A 22 13.09 13.52 0.98
CA GLY A 22 13.86 12.38 0.47
C GLY A 22 13.03 11.30 -0.23
N ILE A 23 11.70 11.47 -0.31
CA ILE A 23 10.81 10.61 -1.10
C ILE A 23 10.32 11.39 -2.32
N GLN A 24 10.29 10.74 -3.47
CA GLN A 24 9.96 11.36 -4.75
C GLN A 24 8.83 10.61 -5.45
N ARG A 25 8.06 11.33 -6.26
CA ARG A 25 7.34 10.75 -7.39
C ARG A 25 8.35 10.63 -8.54
N ILE A 26 8.40 9.49 -9.17
CA ILE A 26 9.28 9.27 -10.31
C ILE A 26 8.46 9.20 -11.60
N PRO A 27 9.00 9.66 -12.73
CA PRO A 27 8.37 9.46 -14.02
C PRO A 27 8.37 7.98 -14.41
N GLU A 28 7.38 7.54 -15.18
CA GLU A 28 7.25 6.15 -15.61
C GLU A 28 8.53 5.60 -16.29
N HIS A 29 9.19 6.42 -17.11
CA HIS A 29 10.41 6.01 -17.81
C HIS A 29 11.63 5.80 -16.88
N ALA A 30 11.61 6.36 -15.66
CA ALA A 30 12.68 6.17 -14.67
C ALA A 30 12.50 4.91 -13.83
N LEU A 31 11.34 4.24 -13.90
CA LEU A 31 11.01 3.08 -13.07
C LEU A 31 12.02 1.94 -13.21
N ALA A 32 12.44 1.60 -14.42
CA ALA A 32 13.42 0.53 -14.66
C ALA A 32 14.78 0.81 -13.96
N GLN A 33 15.23 2.07 -13.99
CA GLN A 33 16.47 2.47 -13.30
C GLN A 33 16.30 2.36 -11.77
N GLU A 34 15.20 2.82 -11.22
CA GLU A 34 14.90 2.72 -9.78
C GLU A 34 14.87 1.25 -9.32
N ILE A 35 14.20 0.37 -10.05
CA ILE A 35 14.15 -1.07 -9.74
C ILE A 35 15.57 -1.69 -9.76
N THR A 36 16.38 -1.34 -10.73
CA THR A 36 17.78 -1.81 -10.80
C THR A 36 18.58 -1.37 -9.57
N GLU A 37 18.40 -0.13 -9.11
CA GLU A 37 19.04 0.37 -7.89
C GLU A 37 18.58 -0.35 -6.63
N LEU A 38 17.25 -0.54 -6.48
CA LEU A 38 16.66 -1.26 -5.35
C LEU A 38 17.18 -2.71 -5.27
N HIS A 39 17.23 -3.39 -6.41
CA HIS A 39 17.78 -4.74 -6.49
C HIS A 39 19.26 -4.78 -6.07
N ARG A 40 20.07 -3.82 -6.54
CA ARG A 40 21.48 -3.68 -6.14
C ARG A 40 21.65 -3.43 -4.64
N LEU A 41 20.69 -2.78 -3.99
CA LEU A 41 20.68 -2.58 -2.55
C LEU A 41 20.24 -3.85 -1.78
N GLY A 42 19.72 -4.86 -2.46
CA GLY A 42 19.21 -6.10 -1.86
C GLY A 42 17.75 -6.02 -1.46
N ILE A 43 17.02 -5.02 -1.96
CA ILE A 43 15.57 -4.88 -1.74
C ILE A 43 14.87 -5.80 -2.75
N GLN A 44 14.02 -6.68 -2.24
CA GLN A 44 13.36 -7.73 -3.01
C GLN A 44 11.84 -7.51 -3.15
N TYR A 45 11.27 -6.56 -2.41
CA TYR A 45 9.82 -6.35 -2.33
C TYR A 45 9.51 -4.87 -2.59
N VAL A 46 8.63 -4.62 -3.56
CA VAL A 46 8.19 -3.25 -3.90
C VAL A 46 6.65 -3.16 -3.91
N MET A 47 6.15 -2.01 -3.46
CA MET A 47 4.73 -1.66 -3.47
C MET A 47 4.54 -0.41 -4.33
N PRO A 48 4.22 -0.58 -5.65
CA PRO A 48 4.03 0.55 -6.54
C PRO A 48 2.66 1.21 -6.35
N PHE A 49 2.65 2.54 -6.33
CA PHE A 49 1.49 3.43 -6.36
C PHE A 49 1.55 4.25 -7.64
N GLY A 50 0.54 4.14 -8.48
CA GLY A 50 0.47 4.86 -9.75
C GLY A 50 -0.40 6.11 -9.65
N ILE A 51 0.13 7.26 -10.06
CA ILE A 51 -0.63 8.50 -10.19
C ILE A 51 -1.00 8.67 -11.66
N SER A 52 -2.22 8.22 -12.00
CA SER A 52 -2.75 8.30 -13.37
C SER A 52 -3.30 9.68 -13.67
N HIS A 53 -3.12 10.13 -14.91
CA HIS A 53 -3.77 11.31 -15.46
C HIS A 53 -5.07 10.98 -16.21
N HIS A 54 -5.43 9.69 -16.29
CA HIS A 54 -6.70 9.19 -16.84
C HIS A 54 -7.69 8.87 -15.72
N LYS A 55 -8.02 9.89 -14.89
CA LYS A 55 -8.95 9.73 -13.76
C LYS A 55 -10.40 9.82 -14.25
N ASP A 56 -11.25 8.95 -13.72
CA ASP A 56 -12.70 8.98 -13.90
C ASP A 56 -13.44 8.64 -12.60
N SER A 57 -14.75 8.58 -12.64
CA SER A 57 -15.58 8.32 -11.45
C SER A 57 -15.46 6.90 -10.86
N VAL A 58 -14.81 5.98 -11.58
CA VAL A 58 -14.71 4.56 -11.16
C VAL A 58 -13.29 4.03 -11.15
N GLY A 59 -12.30 4.82 -11.57
CA GLY A 59 -10.89 4.43 -11.65
C GLY A 59 -10.63 3.38 -12.73
N SER A 60 -11.28 3.52 -13.90
CA SER A 60 -11.29 2.49 -14.95
C SER A 60 -9.91 2.20 -15.56
N ASP A 61 -8.96 3.14 -15.53
CA ASP A 61 -7.59 2.93 -15.99
C ASP A 61 -6.92 1.69 -15.34
N THR A 62 -7.29 1.38 -14.10
CA THR A 62 -6.67 0.29 -13.31
C THR A 62 -6.92 -1.12 -13.85
N TRP A 63 -7.93 -1.34 -14.67
CA TRP A 63 -8.22 -2.65 -15.27
C TRP A 63 -8.04 -2.69 -16.80
N HIS A 64 -7.40 -1.67 -17.37
CA HIS A 64 -6.96 -1.71 -18.76
C HIS A 64 -5.60 -2.39 -18.88
N ASP A 65 -5.44 -3.29 -19.86
CA ASP A 65 -4.19 -4.04 -20.09
C ASP A 65 -2.99 -3.11 -20.40
N ASP A 66 -3.24 -1.88 -20.86
CA ASP A 66 -2.27 -0.82 -21.11
C ASP A 66 -2.40 0.37 -20.14
N GLY A 67 -3.20 0.23 -19.07
CA GLY A 67 -3.33 1.20 -18.00
C GLY A 67 -2.04 1.33 -17.19
N LEU A 68 -1.89 2.43 -16.44
CA LEU A 68 -0.66 2.71 -15.69
C LEU A 68 -0.29 1.57 -14.73
N LEU A 69 -1.28 0.98 -14.02
CA LEU A 69 -1.05 -0.14 -13.11
C LEU A 69 -0.39 -1.32 -13.82
N ALA A 70 -0.93 -1.74 -14.96
CA ALA A 70 -0.39 -2.85 -15.74
C ALA A 70 1.01 -2.54 -16.31
N ARG A 71 1.23 -1.32 -16.80
CA ARG A 71 2.54 -0.90 -17.34
C ARG A 71 3.63 -0.90 -16.26
N MET A 72 3.33 -0.37 -15.06
CA MET A 72 4.27 -0.39 -13.93
C MET A 72 4.69 -1.82 -13.56
N ILE A 73 3.72 -2.72 -13.39
CA ILE A 73 4.00 -4.13 -13.03
C ILE A 73 4.84 -4.80 -14.12
N LYS A 74 4.45 -4.66 -15.39
CA LYS A 74 5.21 -5.22 -16.53
C LYS A 74 6.65 -4.68 -16.56
N THR A 75 6.85 -3.38 -16.39
CA THR A 75 8.18 -2.75 -16.37
C THR A 75 9.04 -3.31 -15.24
N ILE A 76 8.49 -3.45 -14.03
CA ILE A 76 9.24 -4.01 -12.88
C ILE A 76 9.64 -5.45 -13.17
N LYS A 77 8.71 -6.29 -13.61
CA LYS A 77 8.99 -7.72 -13.89
C LYS A 77 9.93 -7.92 -15.08
N GLN A 78 9.88 -7.08 -16.09
CA GLN A 78 10.84 -7.12 -17.21
C GLN A 78 12.24 -6.68 -16.79
N THR A 79 12.34 -5.72 -15.86
CA THR A 79 13.64 -5.21 -15.37
C THR A 79 14.29 -6.17 -14.38
N CYS A 80 13.51 -6.73 -13.47
CA CYS A 80 13.97 -7.63 -12.41
C CYS A 80 12.90 -8.71 -12.15
N PRO A 81 12.94 -9.85 -12.86
CA PRO A 81 11.94 -10.93 -12.74
C PRO A 81 11.76 -11.46 -11.31
N GLU A 82 12.83 -11.45 -10.50
CA GLU A 82 12.83 -11.89 -9.11
C GLU A 82 12.29 -10.87 -8.12
N MET A 83 12.07 -9.61 -8.53
CA MET A 83 11.44 -8.59 -7.67
C MET A 83 10.00 -8.97 -7.38
N MET A 84 9.65 -9.09 -6.12
CA MET A 84 8.28 -9.31 -5.66
C MET A 84 7.47 -8.02 -5.80
N VAL A 85 6.50 -8.03 -6.69
CA VAL A 85 5.65 -6.86 -7.01
C VAL A 85 4.33 -6.99 -6.27
N ILE A 86 4.07 -6.05 -5.36
CA ILE A 86 2.90 -6.02 -4.49
C ILE A 86 2.14 -4.70 -4.72
N PRO A 87 1.38 -4.55 -5.82
CA PRO A 87 0.66 -3.30 -6.08
C PRO A 87 -0.44 -3.06 -5.05
N ASP A 88 -0.62 -1.80 -4.68
CA ASP A 88 -1.82 -1.36 -3.96
C ASP A 88 -3.05 -1.55 -4.86
N ILE A 89 -4.09 -2.20 -4.34
CA ILE A 89 -5.36 -2.41 -5.04
C ILE A 89 -6.40 -1.49 -4.43
N CYS A 90 -6.51 -0.32 -5.05
CA CYS A 90 -7.35 0.79 -4.66
C CYS A 90 -7.64 1.70 -5.86
N PHE A 91 -8.60 2.60 -5.71
CA PHE A 91 -8.98 3.52 -6.78
C PHE A 91 -8.63 4.98 -6.50
N CYS A 92 -8.20 5.33 -5.27
CA CYS A 92 -8.08 6.73 -4.87
C CYS A 92 -7.04 7.55 -5.67
N GLU A 93 -6.09 6.91 -6.33
CA GLU A 93 -5.12 7.52 -7.23
C GLU A 93 -5.66 7.67 -8.66
N TYR A 94 -6.77 6.97 -8.98
CA TYR A 94 -7.35 6.83 -10.31
C TYR A 94 -8.76 7.40 -10.42
N THR A 95 -9.37 7.82 -9.30
CA THR A 95 -10.69 8.48 -9.30
C THR A 95 -10.55 10.00 -9.28
N ASP A 96 -11.47 10.68 -9.94
CA ASP A 96 -11.55 12.14 -10.00
C ASP A 96 -12.00 12.79 -8.68
N HIS A 97 -12.65 12.03 -7.80
CA HIS A 97 -13.13 12.45 -6.48
C HIS A 97 -12.25 11.99 -5.30
N GLY A 98 -11.21 11.19 -5.55
CA GLY A 98 -10.25 10.73 -4.55
C GLY A 98 -10.74 9.71 -3.53
N HIS A 99 -11.95 9.15 -3.65
CA HIS A 99 -12.40 8.03 -2.83
C HIS A 99 -11.87 6.68 -3.33
N CYS A 100 -11.84 5.69 -2.42
CA CYS A 100 -11.33 4.35 -2.71
C CYS A 100 -12.32 3.45 -3.47
N GLY A 101 -13.41 3.98 -3.98
CA GLY A 101 -14.44 3.22 -4.70
C GLY A 101 -15.44 4.09 -5.40
N VAL A 102 -16.45 3.44 -5.99
CA VAL A 102 -17.55 4.10 -6.71
C VAL A 102 -18.39 4.93 -5.74
N VAL A 103 -18.68 6.17 -6.09
CA VAL A 103 -19.47 7.09 -5.26
C VAL A 103 -20.84 7.31 -5.88
N GLU A 104 -21.91 7.05 -5.12
CA GLU A 104 -23.29 7.40 -5.43
C GLU A 104 -23.90 8.10 -4.22
N ASP A 105 -24.66 9.16 -4.44
CA ASP A 105 -25.32 9.95 -3.36
C ASP A 105 -24.36 10.36 -2.22
N ASN A 106 -23.12 10.74 -2.56
CA ASN A 106 -22.03 11.09 -1.63
C ASN A 106 -21.59 9.95 -0.69
N GLN A 107 -21.88 8.71 -1.04
CA GLN A 107 -21.43 7.52 -0.29
C GLN A 107 -20.69 6.55 -1.22
N VAL A 108 -19.72 5.83 -0.66
CA VAL A 108 -19.04 4.79 -1.43
C VAL A 108 -19.92 3.54 -1.49
N CYS A 109 -20.21 3.09 -2.72
CA CYS A 109 -20.99 1.88 -2.98
C CYS A 109 -20.12 0.64 -2.86
N ASN A 110 -20.30 -0.14 -1.80
CA ASN A 110 -19.50 -1.33 -1.50
C ASN A 110 -19.49 -2.32 -2.67
N ASP A 111 -20.64 -2.83 -3.06
CA ASP A 111 -20.75 -3.96 -4.01
C ASP A 111 -20.25 -3.62 -5.42
N GLN A 112 -20.52 -2.40 -5.89
CA GLN A 112 -19.99 -1.93 -7.17
C GLN A 112 -18.46 -1.78 -7.10
N THR A 113 -17.94 -1.28 -5.98
CA THR A 113 -16.52 -1.14 -5.75
C THR A 113 -15.84 -2.51 -5.73
N VAL A 114 -16.39 -3.48 -5.01
CA VAL A 114 -15.89 -4.86 -4.95
C VAL A 114 -15.83 -5.49 -6.34
N ALA A 115 -16.87 -5.32 -7.15
CA ALA A 115 -16.88 -5.82 -8.52
C ALA A 115 -15.76 -5.21 -9.39
N ASN A 116 -15.43 -3.94 -9.19
CA ASN A 116 -14.33 -3.27 -9.89
C ASN A 116 -12.95 -3.68 -9.33
N LEU A 117 -12.82 -3.90 -7.99
CA LEU A 117 -11.59 -4.42 -7.38
C LEU A 117 -11.21 -5.80 -7.95
N VAL A 118 -12.19 -6.65 -8.27
CA VAL A 118 -11.93 -7.93 -8.94
C VAL A 118 -11.31 -7.71 -10.33
N LYS A 119 -11.84 -6.77 -11.12
CA LYS A 119 -11.29 -6.46 -12.46
C LYS A 119 -9.85 -5.94 -12.35
N GLN A 120 -9.60 -4.99 -11.45
CA GLN A 120 -8.28 -4.45 -11.17
C GLN A 120 -7.30 -5.54 -10.75
N SER A 121 -7.71 -6.42 -9.84
CA SER A 121 -6.91 -7.52 -9.32
C SER A 121 -6.51 -8.52 -10.41
N VAL A 122 -7.45 -8.92 -11.26
CA VAL A 122 -7.17 -9.82 -12.39
C VAL A 122 -6.25 -9.15 -13.41
N CYS A 123 -6.42 -7.85 -13.68
CA CYS A 123 -5.52 -7.08 -14.55
C CYS A 123 -4.10 -7.04 -13.98
N ALA A 124 -3.94 -6.75 -12.69
CA ALA A 124 -2.64 -6.73 -12.02
C ALA A 124 -1.96 -8.12 -12.05
N ALA A 125 -2.70 -9.19 -11.79
CA ALA A 125 -2.20 -10.57 -11.88
C ALA A 125 -1.74 -10.92 -13.31
N LYS A 126 -2.52 -10.59 -14.33
CA LYS A 126 -2.14 -10.75 -15.76
C LYS A 126 -0.87 -9.98 -16.10
N ALA A 127 -0.66 -8.81 -15.53
CA ALA A 127 0.54 -8.00 -15.75
C ALA A 127 1.78 -8.58 -15.06
N GLY A 128 1.61 -9.55 -14.12
CA GLY A 128 2.70 -10.26 -13.44
C GLY A 128 2.89 -9.88 -11.97
N ALA A 129 1.88 -9.33 -11.30
CA ALA A 129 1.94 -9.11 -9.86
C ALA A 129 2.09 -10.45 -9.11
N ASP A 130 2.96 -10.50 -8.12
CA ASP A 130 3.20 -11.70 -7.31
C ASP A 130 2.24 -11.78 -6.12
N MET A 131 1.80 -10.64 -5.63
CA MET A 131 0.89 -10.49 -4.50
C MET A 131 0.06 -9.23 -4.69
N LEU A 132 -1.17 -9.20 -4.21
CA LEU A 132 -2.05 -8.03 -4.28
C LEU A 132 -2.29 -7.46 -2.89
N ALA A 133 -2.31 -6.12 -2.76
CA ALA A 133 -2.54 -5.44 -1.49
C ALA A 133 -3.86 -4.64 -1.50
N PRO A 134 -5.05 -5.30 -1.38
CA PRO A 134 -6.33 -4.61 -1.38
C PRO A 134 -6.45 -3.67 -0.18
N SER A 135 -6.64 -2.38 -0.45
CA SER A 135 -6.63 -1.31 0.55
C SER A 135 -7.88 -0.43 0.55
N ALA A 136 -8.88 -0.77 -0.26
CA ALA A 136 -10.11 0.02 -0.41
C ALA A 136 -11.04 -0.06 0.81
N MET A 137 -10.88 -1.06 1.67
CA MET A 137 -11.70 -1.29 2.88
C MET A 137 -13.18 -1.54 2.57
N MET A 138 -13.44 -2.35 1.55
CA MET A 138 -14.81 -2.79 1.22
C MET A 138 -15.10 -4.14 1.87
N ASP A 139 -16.31 -4.29 2.39
CA ASP A 139 -16.77 -5.55 2.97
C ASP A 139 -16.78 -6.66 1.91
N GLY A 140 -16.17 -7.82 2.23
CA GLY A 140 -16.09 -8.97 1.32
C GLY A 140 -15.10 -8.80 0.16
N GLN A 141 -14.26 -7.77 0.16
CA GLN A 141 -13.31 -7.51 -0.92
C GLN A 141 -12.29 -8.65 -1.09
N VAL A 142 -11.78 -9.22 0.00
CA VAL A 142 -10.79 -10.31 -0.05
C VAL A 142 -11.40 -11.55 -0.68
N LYS A 143 -12.59 -11.96 -0.25
CA LYS A 143 -13.31 -13.10 -0.80
C LYS A 143 -13.58 -12.95 -2.30
N ALA A 144 -14.03 -11.78 -2.73
CA ALA A 144 -14.34 -11.52 -4.12
C ALA A 144 -13.08 -11.52 -5.00
N ILE A 145 -12.00 -10.89 -4.53
CA ILE A 145 -10.69 -10.86 -5.20
C ILE A 145 -10.15 -12.28 -5.32
N ARG A 146 -10.15 -13.09 -4.23
CA ARG A 146 -9.66 -14.47 -4.28
C ARG A 146 -10.44 -15.31 -5.29
N ALA A 147 -11.77 -15.25 -5.26
CA ALA A 147 -12.60 -15.94 -6.23
C ALA A 147 -12.35 -15.47 -7.68
N GLY A 148 -12.14 -14.17 -7.89
CA GLY A 148 -11.84 -13.62 -9.21
C GLY A 148 -10.49 -14.09 -9.75
N LEU A 149 -9.46 -14.14 -8.90
CA LEU A 149 -8.12 -14.64 -9.24
C LEU A 149 -8.18 -16.14 -9.58
N ASP A 150 -8.83 -16.96 -8.75
CA ASP A 150 -8.96 -18.41 -8.97
C ASP A 150 -9.70 -18.72 -10.29
N ASN A 151 -10.82 -18.03 -10.54
CA ASN A 151 -11.58 -18.17 -11.78
C ASN A 151 -10.78 -17.75 -13.04
N ALA A 152 -9.78 -16.88 -12.88
CA ALA A 152 -8.91 -16.42 -13.96
C ALA A 152 -7.62 -17.24 -14.10
N GLY A 153 -7.39 -18.28 -13.25
CA GLY A 153 -6.21 -19.15 -13.28
C GLY A 153 -4.99 -18.53 -12.54
N PHE A 154 -5.21 -17.65 -11.57
CA PHE A 154 -4.18 -16.98 -10.77
C PHE A 154 -4.22 -17.39 -9.29
N GLU A 155 -4.46 -18.68 -9.00
CA GLU A 155 -4.54 -19.23 -7.62
C GLU A 155 -3.23 -19.03 -6.84
N HIS A 156 -2.11 -18.89 -7.55
CA HIS A 156 -0.78 -18.68 -6.98
C HIS A 156 -0.51 -17.22 -6.55
N VAL A 157 -1.34 -16.26 -6.96
CA VAL A 157 -1.17 -14.85 -6.57
C VAL A 157 -1.70 -14.65 -5.15
N ALA A 158 -0.81 -14.26 -4.24
CA ALA A 158 -1.15 -14.08 -2.83
C ALA A 158 -1.92 -12.77 -2.57
N ILE A 159 -2.64 -12.70 -1.45
CA ILE A 159 -3.38 -11.51 -1.00
C ILE A 159 -2.80 -11.04 0.34
N LEU A 160 -2.20 -9.85 0.34
CA LEU A 160 -1.80 -9.09 1.52
C LEU A 160 -2.91 -8.11 1.84
N ALA A 161 -3.87 -8.52 2.66
CA ALA A 161 -5.03 -7.70 2.99
C ALA A 161 -4.64 -6.52 3.90
N HIS A 162 -5.05 -5.30 3.55
CA HIS A 162 -5.07 -4.19 4.51
C HIS A 162 -6.22 -4.42 5.51
N ALA A 163 -6.17 -5.53 6.22
CA ALA A 163 -7.24 -6.04 7.05
C ALA A 163 -7.64 -5.07 8.18
N ILE A 164 -6.68 -4.34 8.72
CA ILE A 164 -6.91 -3.29 9.72
C ILE A 164 -6.37 -1.97 9.18
N LYS A 165 -7.26 -1.09 8.75
CA LYS A 165 -6.90 0.25 8.27
C LYS A 165 -7.79 1.30 8.93
N PHE A 166 -7.20 2.03 9.88
CA PHE A 166 -7.90 3.06 10.62
C PHE A 166 -8.02 4.37 9.84
N ALA A 167 -9.11 5.11 10.04
CA ALA A 167 -9.23 6.50 9.61
C ALA A 167 -8.22 7.35 10.42
N SER A 168 -7.14 7.78 9.79
CA SER A 168 -5.98 8.35 10.48
C SER A 168 -5.54 9.68 9.88
N SER A 169 -5.12 10.60 10.76
CA SER A 169 -4.47 11.85 10.37
C SER A 169 -3.05 11.63 9.80
N PHE A 170 -2.43 10.48 10.05
CA PHE A 170 -1.12 10.13 9.52
C PHE A 170 -1.10 9.87 8.00
N TYR A 171 -2.26 9.88 7.31
CA TYR A 171 -2.33 9.75 5.85
C TYR A 171 -2.15 11.07 5.09
N GLY A 172 -1.99 12.21 5.77
CA GLY A 172 -1.80 13.51 5.12
C GLY A 172 -0.69 13.50 4.06
N PRO A 173 0.55 13.07 4.40
CA PRO A 173 1.64 13.02 3.43
C PRO A 173 1.39 12.08 2.23
N PHE A 174 0.69 10.95 2.44
CA PHE A 174 0.32 10.06 1.33
C PHE A 174 -0.64 10.75 0.35
N ARG A 175 -1.67 11.47 0.84
CA ARG A 175 -2.60 12.21 -0.03
C ARG A 175 -1.87 13.25 -0.89
N ALA A 176 -0.91 13.97 -0.28
CA ALA A 176 -0.04 14.88 -1.03
C ALA A 176 0.84 14.13 -2.04
N ALA A 177 1.30 12.91 -1.70
CA ALA A 177 2.14 12.10 -2.56
C ALA A 177 1.42 11.61 -3.82
N VAL A 178 0.14 11.27 -3.74
CA VAL A 178 -0.64 10.72 -4.87
C VAL A 178 -1.56 11.74 -5.53
N ASP A 179 -1.40 13.02 -5.22
CA ASP A 179 -2.22 14.10 -5.77
C ASP A 179 -3.72 13.81 -5.70
N CYS A 180 -4.14 13.40 -4.49
CA CYS A 180 -5.51 12.99 -4.23
C CYS A 180 -6.26 14.12 -3.53
N GLU A 181 -7.07 14.85 -4.28
CA GLU A 181 -8.04 15.79 -3.75
C GLU A 181 -9.26 15.00 -3.25
N LEU A 182 -9.36 14.82 -1.94
CA LEU A 182 -10.45 14.08 -1.33
C LEU A 182 -11.62 15.02 -1.01
N SER A 183 -12.80 14.72 -1.55
CA SER A 183 -14.05 15.36 -1.13
C SER A 183 -14.60 14.69 0.13
N GLY A 184 -14.69 15.42 1.26
CA GLY A 184 -15.16 14.86 2.53
C GLY A 184 -14.09 14.09 3.30
N ASP A 185 -14.45 12.94 3.87
CA ASP A 185 -13.55 12.06 4.61
C ASP A 185 -13.79 10.57 4.26
N ARG A 186 -13.02 9.67 4.85
CA ARG A 186 -13.10 8.22 4.62
C ARG A 186 -13.64 7.43 5.81
N LYS A 187 -14.24 8.11 6.80
CA LYS A 187 -14.72 7.47 8.03
C LYS A 187 -15.90 6.52 7.78
N GLY A 188 -16.60 6.67 6.65
CA GLY A 188 -17.69 5.78 6.27
C GLY A 188 -17.25 4.34 5.93
N TYR A 189 -15.94 4.14 5.61
CA TYR A 189 -15.43 2.82 5.25
C TYR A 189 -14.04 2.50 5.84
N GLN A 190 -13.33 3.45 6.44
CA GLN A 190 -12.14 3.19 7.27
C GLN A 190 -12.54 3.11 8.74
N MET A 191 -11.88 2.23 9.50
CA MET A 191 -12.22 1.92 10.88
C MET A 191 -12.02 3.11 11.83
N ASP A 192 -12.86 3.19 12.85
CA ASP A 192 -12.64 4.09 13.98
C ASP A 192 -11.40 3.64 14.78
N TYR A 193 -10.44 4.53 14.93
CA TYR A 193 -9.19 4.26 15.65
C TYR A 193 -9.40 3.97 17.15
N ALA A 194 -10.56 4.24 17.71
CA ALA A 194 -10.91 3.89 19.08
C ALA A 194 -11.43 2.46 19.25
N ASN A 195 -11.71 1.75 18.13
CA ASN A 195 -12.43 0.46 18.17
C ASN A 195 -11.54 -0.74 17.78
N ILE A 196 -10.70 -1.20 18.71
CA ILE A 196 -9.88 -2.40 18.53
C ILE A 196 -10.71 -3.67 18.27
N ARG A 197 -11.92 -3.77 18.84
CA ARG A 197 -12.74 -4.99 18.70
C ARG A 197 -13.18 -5.20 17.26
N GLN A 198 -13.63 -4.13 16.59
CA GLN A 198 -13.95 -4.16 15.17
C GLN A 198 -12.71 -4.53 14.36
N ALA A 199 -11.57 -3.90 14.64
CA ALA A 199 -10.33 -4.16 13.92
C ALA A 199 -9.92 -5.64 13.94
N LEU A 200 -9.98 -6.28 15.10
CA LEU A 200 -9.66 -7.71 15.23
C LEU A 200 -10.70 -8.59 14.53
N GLN A 201 -11.97 -8.23 14.57
CA GLN A 201 -13.04 -8.98 13.88
C GLN A 201 -12.84 -8.93 12.37
N GLU A 202 -12.59 -7.76 11.80
CA GLU A 202 -12.36 -7.58 10.36
C GLU A 202 -11.13 -8.37 9.88
N ALA A 203 -10.04 -8.34 10.63
CA ALA A 203 -8.85 -9.11 10.27
C ALA A 203 -9.12 -10.62 10.22
N LEU A 204 -9.91 -11.15 11.16
CA LEU A 204 -10.29 -12.57 11.16
C LEU A 204 -11.31 -12.91 10.06
N LEU A 205 -12.13 -11.96 9.63
CA LEU A 205 -12.98 -12.12 8.45
C LEU A 205 -12.14 -12.18 7.17
N ASP A 206 -11.18 -11.29 6.99
CA ASP A 206 -10.26 -11.31 5.85
C ASP A 206 -9.46 -12.63 5.78
N GLU A 207 -9.01 -13.18 6.94
CA GLU A 207 -8.39 -14.50 7.01
C GLU A 207 -9.34 -15.60 6.51
N GLN A 208 -10.60 -15.61 6.96
CA GLN A 208 -11.61 -16.56 6.52
C GLN A 208 -11.99 -16.40 5.04
N GLU A 209 -11.88 -15.20 4.50
CA GLU A 209 -12.12 -14.85 3.10
C GLU A 209 -10.97 -15.25 2.17
N GLY A 210 -9.82 -15.67 2.72
CA GLY A 210 -8.70 -16.17 1.95
C GLY A 210 -7.52 -15.21 1.81
N ALA A 211 -7.34 -14.27 2.75
CA ALA A 211 -6.09 -13.51 2.84
C ALA A 211 -4.93 -14.42 3.23
N ASP A 212 -3.76 -14.20 2.64
CA ASP A 212 -2.51 -14.90 2.96
C ASP A 212 -1.69 -14.16 4.01
N ILE A 213 -1.83 -12.84 4.08
CA ILE A 213 -1.13 -11.95 5.00
C ILE A 213 -2.11 -10.88 5.48
N LEU A 214 -2.10 -10.56 6.79
CA LEU A 214 -2.92 -9.51 7.38
C LEU A 214 -2.07 -8.30 7.75
N MET A 215 -2.48 -7.10 7.33
CA MET A 215 -1.77 -5.86 7.58
C MET A 215 -2.51 -4.94 8.55
N VAL A 216 -1.74 -4.33 9.48
CA VAL A 216 -2.19 -3.21 10.33
C VAL A 216 -1.64 -1.89 9.79
N LYS A 217 -2.51 -0.91 9.56
CA LYS A 217 -2.19 0.41 8.98
C LYS A 217 -3.00 1.53 9.67
N PRO A 218 -2.38 2.59 10.20
CA PRO A 218 -0.94 2.81 10.40
C PRO A 218 -0.28 1.80 11.36
N GLY A 219 1.05 1.84 11.47
CA GLY A 219 1.80 0.90 12.28
C GLY A 219 2.08 1.36 13.71
N THR A 220 2.91 2.41 13.88
CA THR A 220 3.43 2.81 15.21
C THR A 220 2.35 3.14 16.22
N PRO A 221 1.26 3.89 15.88
CA PRO A 221 0.21 4.19 16.86
C PRO A 221 -0.65 2.99 17.27
N TYR A 222 -0.50 1.84 16.59
CA TYR A 222 -1.36 0.66 16.73
C TYR A 222 -0.56 -0.64 16.98
N LEU A 223 0.59 -0.53 17.67
CA LEU A 223 1.39 -1.69 18.08
C LEU A 223 0.62 -2.63 19.02
N ASP A 224 -0.28 -2.08 19.84
CA ASP A 224 -1.20 -2.84 20.69
C ASP A 224 -2.17 -3.70 19.87
N VAL A 225 -2.71 -3.14 18.78
CA VAL A 225 -3.59 -3.86 17.85
C VAL A 225 -2.82 -4.97 17.12
N LEU A 226 -1.60 -4.67 16.64
CA LEU A 226 -0.74 -5.64 15.97
C LEU A 226 -0.39 -6.80 16.91
N SER A 227 -0.03 -6.49 18.16
CA SER A 227 0.26 -7.51 19.19
C SER A 227 -0.96 -8.35 19.52
N SER A 228 -2.13 -7.72 19.65
CA SER A 228 -3.39 -8.42 19.91
C SER A 228 -3.81 -9.32 18.74
N LEU A 229 -3.55 -8.88 17.49
CA LEU A 229 -3.84 -9.68 16.29
C LEU A 229 -2.90 -10.90 16.24
N ARG A 230 -1.59 -10.74 16.61
CA ARG A 230 -0.64 -11.85 16.61
C ARG A 230 -1.10 -13.03 17.49
N GLU A 231 -1.83 -12.75 18.55
CA GLU A 231 -2.39 -13.79 19.43
C GLU A 231 -3.63 -14.51 18.83
N LYS A 232 -4.22 -13.99 17.75
CA LYS A 232 -5.47 -14.48 17.17
C LYS A 232 -5.30 -15.27 15.88
N THR A 233 -4.18 -15.13 15.19
CA THR A 233 -3.93 -15.76 13.88
C THR A 233 -2.53 -16.33 13.79
N ASN A 234 -2.35 -17.37 12.96
CA ASN A 234 -1.05 -17.91 12.58
C ASN A 234 -0.56 -17.38 11.21
N LEU A 235 -1.35 -16.59 10.51
CA LEU A 235 -0.92 -15.98 9.26
C LEU A 235 0.25 -15.00 9.50
N PRO A 236 1.13 -14.80 8.52
CA PRO A 236 2.10 -13.71 8.58
C PRO A 236 1.40 -12.36 8.76
N LEU A 237 1.99 -11.48 9.58
CA LEU A 237 1.48 -10.14 9.80
C LEU A 237 2.36 -9.08 9.15
N ALA A 238 1.74 -8.07 8.58
CA ALA A 238 2.41 -6.90 8.07
C ALA A 238 2.05 -5.65 8.88
N ALA A 239 2.98 -4.71 9.00
CA ALA A 239 2.74 -3.38 9.54
C ALA A 239 3.14 -2.33 8.51
N TYR A 240 2.36 -1.25 8.38
CA TYR A 240 2.69 -0.15 7.48
C TYR A 240 3.11 1.09 8.28
N GLN A 241 4.39 1.45 8.21
CA GLN A 241 4.88 2.76 8.65
C GLN A 241 4.49 3.80 7.61
N VAL A 242 3.36 4.47 7.81
CA VAL A 242 2.77 5.37 6.81
C VAL A 242 3.49 6.72 6.71
N GLY A 243 3.14 7.51 5.68
CA GLY A 243 3.80 8.77 5.37
C GLY A 243 3.87 9.76 6.52
N GLY A 244 2.83 9.87 7.37
CA GLY A 244 2.85 10.74 8.55
C GLY A 244 3.79 10.25 9.64
N GLU A 245 3.97 8.94 9.80
CA GLU A 245 4.94 8.37 10.74
C GLU A 245 6.38 8.60 10.24
N TYR A 246 6.60 8.40 8.94
CA TYR A 246 7.87 8.76 8.27
C TYR A 246 8.19 10.25 8.48
N ALA A 247 7.26 11.14 8.13
CA ALA A 247 7.42 12.58 8.22
C ALA A 247 7.72 13.05 9.64
N ALA A 248 7.03 12.50 10.65
CA ALA A 248 7.25 12.85 12.05
C ALA A 248 8.69 12.59 12.50
N ILE A 249 9.25 11.43 12.14
CA ILE A 249 10.64 11.10 12.45
C ILE A 249 11.60 11.94 11.61
N LYS A 250 11.34 12.06 10.30
CA LYS A 250 12.20 12.79 9.37
C LYS A 250 12.37 14.26 9.73
N PHE A 251 11.27 14.97 10.00
CA PHE A 251 11.32 16.37 10.40
C PHE A 251 11.93 16.56 11.78
N ALA A 252 11.69 15.67 12.75
CA ALA A 252 12.34 15.73 14.05
C ALA A 252 13.85 15.50 13.95
N ALA A 253 14.28 14.59 13.07
CA ALA A 253 15.71 14.36 12.81
C ALA A 253 16.37 15.56 12.10
N LEU A 254 15.71 16.14 11.10
CA LEU A 254 16.19 17.38 10.43
C LEU A 254 16.33 18.56 11.38
N ALA A 255 15.44 18.65 12.39
CA ALA A 255 15.51 19.65 13.45
C ALA A 255 16.57 19.34 14.54
N GLY A 256 17.27 18.22 14.44
CA GLY A 256 18.27 17.78 15.42
C GLY A 256 17.71 17.25 16.74
N ALA A 257 16.39 17.00 16.80
CA ALA A 257 15.74 16.50 18.01
C ALA A 257 15.92 14.99 18.21
N LEU A 258 16.13 14.22 17.13
CA LEU A 258 16.30 12.77 17.14
C LEU A 258 17.50 12.33 16.30
N ASP A 259 18.15 11.22 16.71
CA ASP A 259 19.09 10.48 15.88
C ASP A 259 18.28 9.58 14.92
N GLU A 260 18.23 9.95 13.65
CA GLU A 260 17.38 9.30 12.65
C GLU A 260 17.66 7.78 12.55
N LYS A 261 18.94 7.39 12.41
CA LYS A 261 19.32 5.99 12.25
C LYS A 261 18.87 5.15 13.46
N LYS A 262 19.13 5.64 14.69
CA LYS A 262 18.75 4.91 15.91
C LYS A 262 17.25 4.78 16.06
N VAL A 263 16.49 5.87 15.87
CA VAL A 263 15.03 5.86 16.02
C VAL A 263 14.37 4.96 14.98
N ILE A 264 14.87 4.91 13.75
CA ILE A 264 14.32 4.03 12.72
C ILE A 264 14.57 2.57 13.08
N PHE A 265 15.77 2.17 13.48
CA PHE A 265 16.02 0.79 13.92
C PHE A 265 15.19 0.41 15.15
N GLU A 266 15.01 1.32 16.10
CA GLU A 266 14.16 1.11 17.27
C GLU A 266 12.69 0.91 16.87
N THR A 267 12.17 1.76 15.98
CA THR A 267 10.79 1.68 15.48
C THR A 267 10.53 0.38 14.72
N LEU A 268 11.41 0.03 13.77
CA LEU A 268 11.26 -1.21 12.99
C LEU A 268 11.39 -2.45 13.88
N THR A 269 12.26 -2.41 14.90
CA THR A 269 12.36 -3.47 15.93
C THR A 269 11.08 -3.53 16.76
N GLY A 270 10.46 -2.38 17.03
CA GLY A 270 9.15 -2.30 17.70
C GLY A 270 8.06 -3.05 16.95
N PHE A 271 7.98 -2.88 15.63
CA PHE A 271 7.04 -3.66 14.78
C PHE A 271 7.31 -5.16 14.85
N LYS A 272 8.58 -5.58 14.73
CA LYS A 272 8.96 -7.00 14.86
C LYS A 272 8.59 -7.57 16.22
N ARG A 273 8.87 -6.85 17.30
CA ARG A 273 8.53 -7.26 18.67
C ARG A 273 7.02 -7.37 18.88
N ALA A 274 6.22 -6.51 18.22
CA ALA A 274 4.77 -6.57 18.28
C ALA A 274 4.16 -7.68 17.41
N GLY A 275 4.97 -8.38 16.60
CA GLY A 275 4.54 -9.56 15.84
C GLY A 275 4.53 -9.41 14.33
N ALA A 276 5.02 -8.28 13.75
CA ALA A 276 5.11 -8.12 12.31
C ALA A 276 6.18 -9.04 11.70
N ASP A 277 5.83 -9.77 10.66
CA ASP A 277 6.74 -10.53 9.81
C ASP A 277 7.26 -9.68 8.65
N LEU A 278 6.40 -8.80 8.10
CA LEU A 278 6.70 -7.85 7.04
C LEU A 278 6.45 -6.42 7.51
N ILE A 279 7.22 -5.48 6.98
CA ILE A 279 7.04 -4.05 7.27
C ILE A 279 7.13 -3.27 5.97
N VAL A 280 6.08 -2.49 5.66
CA VAL A 280 6.11 -1.49 4.60
C VAL A 280 6.65 -0.19 5.19
N SER A 281 7.71 0.36 4.61
CA SER A 281 8.33 1.58 5.13
C SER A 281 9.00 2.39 4.03
N TYR A 282 8.83 3.69 4.07
CA TYR A 282 9.57 4.64 3.22
C TYR A 282 11.06 4.71 3.57
N TYR A 283 11.47 4.20 4.73
CA TYR A 283 12.87 4.09 5.12
C TYR A 283 13.59 2.86 4.53
N THR A 284 12.92 1.99 3.78
CA THR A 284 13.48 0.72 3.29
C THR A 284 14.81 0.91 2.56
N LYS A 285 14.90 1.89 1.64
CA LYS A 285 16.10 2.18 0.86
C LYS A 285 17.27 2.64 1.77
N GLN A 286 16.98 3.54 2.69
CA GLN A 286 17.96 4.08 3.64
C GLN A 286 18.44 3.01 4.64
N VAL A 287 17.53 2.18 5.15
CA VAL A 287 17.88 1.06 6.03
C VAL A 287 18.76 0.05 5.31
N ALA A 288 18.44 -0.29 4.05
CA ALA A 288 19.28 -1.19 3.24
C ALA A 288 20.71 -0.66 3.06
N GLN A 289 20.87 0.67 2.94
CA GLN A 289 22.19 1.32 2.92
C GLN A 289 22.90 1.20 4.27
N TRP A 290 22.23 1.55 5.37
CA TRP A 290 22.81 1.50 6.72
C TRP A 290 23.21 0.10 7.18
N LEU A 291 22.56 -0.96 6.67
CA LEU A 291 22.93 -2.34 6.97
C LEU A 291 24.18 -2.82 6.24
N LYS A 292 24.67 -2.05 5.25
CA LYS A 292 25.91 -2.34 4.51
C LYS A 292 27.13 -1.60 5.05
N GLU A 293 26.92 -0.59 5.91
CA GLU A 293 27.96 0.13 6.64
C GLU A 293 28.53 -0.70 7.81
#